data_13793858127e1edeca82f9f1da0ee99f
#
_entry.id   13793858127e1edeca82f9f1da0ee99f
#
_cell.length_a   1.000
_cell.length_b   1.000
_cell.length_c   1.000
_cell.angle_alpha   90.00
_cell.angle_beta   90.00
_cell.angle_gamma   90.00
#
_symmetry.space_group_name_H-M   'P 1'
#
loop_
_entity.id
_entity.type
_entity.pdbx_description
1 polymer ?
#
loop_
_entity_poly.entity_id
_entity_poly.type
_entity_poly.pdbx_seq_one_letter_code
_entity_poly.pdbx_strand_id
1 'polypeptide(L)'
;MFAKLPLTALRGFESAARLGSFKAAAQELNVSPAAISHQVKSLEAFLGVRLFERSSQSVRLSADGERLQPFMHRALLDIQQGLQVLSPPCAAQSLVVSTTPAFASLWLIPRLGDFHRLYPDIDVRLHTSNDVVDLQRDASIDLAIRALFTPDPQLFEQPLLDEYFGVYCHPGWQPPAAGSPVELIDVPWLSSAKVAVDWPAWCAKAETLGWLENARFRRYDEEQHALQAAIAGHGLVLASNVLVAEAVARGELVDYRPEVRLAGARYTLVCVPGRERQAAVRGFSEWLLGRSIG
;
A
#
# COMPACT_ATOMS: atom_id res chain seq x y z
N MET A 1 -38.62 -5.58 9.82
CA MET A 1 -37.33 -5.71 10.54
C MET A 1 -36.51 -4.41 10.44
N PHE A 2 -36.33 -3.80 9.25
CA PHE A 2 -35.48 -2.62 9.05
C PHE A 2 -36.16 -1.26 9.16
N ALA A 3 -37.49 -1.20 9.37
CA ALA A 3 -38.29 0.05 9.36
C ALA A 3 -37.87 1.10 10.41
N LYS A 4 -37.13 0.71 11.45
CA LYS A 4 -36.67 1.59 12.52
C LYS A 4 -35.20 2.00 12.40
N LEU A 5 -34.47 1.53 11.36
CA LEU A 5 -33.05 1.89 11.20
C LEU A 5 -32.91 3.34 10.71
N PRO A 6 -32.20 4.20 11.45
CA PRO A 6 -32.00 5.59 11.09
C PRO A 6 -30.86 5.73 10.07
N LEU A 7 -31.05 5.24 8.82
CA LEU A 7 -30.00 5.11 7.80
C LEU A 7 -29.26 6.42 7.52
N THR A 8 -29.97 7.54 7.50
CA THR A 8 -29.34 8.86 7.28
C THR A 8 -28.38 9.23 8.43
N ALA A 9 -28.80 8.94 9.68
CA ALA A 9 -27.98 9.20 10.85
C ALA A 9 -26.78 8.25 10.95
N LEU A 10 -26.97 6.97 10.57
CA LEU A 10 -25.89 5.99 10.49
C LEU A 10 -24.84 6.38 9.45
N ARG A 11 -25.26 6.89 8.28
CA ARG A 11 -24.35 7.41 7.24
C ARG A 11 -23.61 8.66 7.72
N GLY A 12 -24.29 9.59 8.40
CA GLY A 12 -23.67 10.77 8.98
C GLY A 12 -22.65 10.44 10.09
N PHE A 13 -22.96 9.43 10.92
CA PHE A 13 -22.03 8.91 11.93
C PHE A 13 -20.80 8.31 11.28
N GLU A 14 -20.95 7.39 10.29
CA GLU A 14 -19.82 6.73 9.62
C GLU A 14 -18.87 7.76 9.00
N SER A 15 -19.39 8.69 8.21
CA SER A 15 -18.58 9.73 7.57
C SER A 15 -17.85 10.59 8.59
N ALA A 16 -18.51 11.02 9.67
CA ALA A 16 -17.88 11.82 10.74
C ALA A 16 -16.82 11.03 11.53
N ALA A 17 -17.07 9.75 11.76
CA ALA A 17 -16.15 8.85 12.45
C ALA A 17 -14.88 8.61 11.62
N ARG A 18 -15.03 8.28 10.35
CA ARG A 18 -13.95 7.99 9.42
C ARG A 18 -13.07 9.22 9.14
N LEU A 19 -13.69 10.38 8.91
CA LEU A 19 -12.97 11.62 8.59
C LEU A 19 -12.47 12.38 9.84
N GLY A 20 -12.86 11.96 11.04
CA GLY A 20 -12.52 12.65 12.29
C GLY A 20 -12.99 14.13 12.34
N SER A 21 -14.01 14.49 11.51
CA SER A 21 -14.45 15.88 11.33
C SER A 21 -15.89 15.98 10.86
N PHE A 22 -16.72 16.65 11.62
CA PHE A 22 -18.10 16.96 11.19
C PHE A 22 -18.16 17.89 9.97
N LYS A 23 -17.16 18.76 9.80
CA LYS A 23 -17.06 19.65 8.63
C LYS A 23 -16.72 18.86 7.37
N ALA A 24 -15.76 17.94 7.44
CA ALA A 24 -15.39 17.09 6.31
C ALA A 24 -16.54 16.14 5.93
N ALA A 25 -17.21 15.53 6.93
CA ALA A 25 -18.39 14.69 6.70
C ALA A 25 -19.54 15.47 6.03
N ALA A 26 -19.75 16.71 6.43
CA ALA A 26 -20.75 17.57 5.83
C ALA A 26 -20.44 17.86 4.35
N GLN A 27 -19.19 18.10 4.01
CA GLN A 27 -18.72 18.26 2.63
C GLN A 27 -18.92 16.99 1.81
N GLU A 28 -18.51 15.84 2.33
CA GLU A 28 -18.69 14.55 1.66
C GLU A 28 -20.14 14.23 1.37
N LEU A 29 -21.03 14.49 2.33
CA LEU A 29 -22.46 14.17 2.22
C LEU A 29 -23.32 15.29 1.60
N ASN A 30 -22.70 16.41 1.18
CA ASN A 30 -23.37 17.60 0.63
C ASN A 30 -24.49 18.15 1.55
N VAL A 31 -24.19 18.25 2.85
CA VAL A 31 -25.09 18.81 3.85
C VAL A 31 -24.38 19.87 4.72
N SER A 32 -25.10 20.54 5.63
CA SER A 32 -24.46 21.45 6.57
C SER A 32 -23.81 20.71 7.75
N PRO A 33 -22.73 21.25 8.37
CA PRO A 33 -22.15 20.68 9.59
C PRO A 33 -23.16 20.56 10.75
N ALA A 34 -24.13 21.46 10.83
CA ALA A 34 -25.22 21.40 11.80
C ALA A 34 -26.12 20.17 11.55
N ALA A 35 -26.36 19.81 10.28
CA ALA A 35 -27.14 18.62 9.93
C ALA A 35 -26.43 17.34 10.37
N ILE A 36 -25.10 17.21 10.14
CA ILE A 36 -24.33 16.08 10.63
C ILE A 36 -24.38 15.99 12.16
N SER A 37 -24.17 17.12 12.86
CA SER A 37 -24.27 17.15 14.34
C SER A 37 -25.64 16.71 14.83
N HIS A 38 -26.71 17.12 14.16
CA HIS A 38 -28.08 16.72 14.50
C HIS A 38 -28.31 15.22 14.23
N GLN A 39 -27.86 14.71 13.08
CA GLN A 39 -27.96 13.28 12.73
C GLN A 39 -27.24 12.40 13.75
N VAL A 40 -26.01 12.78 14.14
CA VAL A 40 -25.25 12.04 15.17
C VAL A 40 -25.96 12.07 16.52
N LYS A 41 -26.44 13.23 16.97
CA LYS A 41 -27.21 13.34 18.22
C LYS A 41 -28.50 12.49 18.19
N SER A 42 -29.16 12.46 17.06
CA SER A 42 -30.37 11.64 16.87
C SER A 42 -30.03 10.15 16.97
N LEU A 43 -28.89 9.71 16.41
CA LEU A 43 -28.41 8.33 16.52
C LEU A 43 -28.04 7.99 17.97
N GLU A 44 -27.30 8.85 18.65
CA GLU A 44 -26.95 8.69 20.06
C GLU A 44 -28.19 8.56 20.96
N ALA A 45 -29.21 9.40 20.70
CA ALA A 45 -30.49 9.32 21.39
C ALA A 45 -31.25 8.00 21.10
N PHE A 46 -31.19 7.52 19.86
CA PHE A 46 -31.80 6.25 19.45
C PHE A 46 -31.13 5.04 20.12
N LEU A 47 -29.78 5.08 20.25
CA LEU A 47 -28.99 4.00 20.83
C LEU A 47 -28.87 4.10 22.35
N GLY A 48 -29.14 5.24 22.96
CA GLY A 48 -28.97 5.51 24.40
C GLY A 48 -27.52 5.66 24.84
N VAL A 49 -26.57 5.73 23.91
CA VAL A 49 -25.14 5.86 24.19
C VAL A 49 -24.52 6.99 23.40
N ARG A 50 -23.37 7.51 23.86
CA ARG A 50 -22.61 8.50 23.11
C ARG A 50 -21.61 7.80 22.19
N LEU A 51 -21.51 8.28 20.96
CA LEU A 51 -20.61 7.77 19.95
C LEU A 51 -19.36 8.66 19.77
N PHE A 52 -19.44 9.91 20.22
CA PHE A 52 -18.31 10.85 20.22
C PHE A 52 -18.04 11.42 21.60
N GLU A 53 -16.76 11.64 21.91
CA GLU A 53 -16.34 12.37 23.10
C GLU A 53 -16.61 13.88 22.93
N ARG A 54 -17.00 14.54 24.01
CA ARG A 54 -17.18 16.00 24.02
C ARG A 54 -15.81 16.66 24.22
N SER A 55 -15.14 17.02 23.15
CA SER A 55 -13.96 17.89 23.16
C SER A 55 -14.25 19.16 22.34
N SER A 56 -13.76 20.30 22.81
CA SER A 56 -13.90 21.58 22.10
C SER A 56 -12.95 21.69 20.89
N GLN A 57 -11.97 20.82 20.74
CA GLN A 57 -10.89 20.94 19.76
C GLN A 57 -10.77 19.78 18.77
N SER A 58 -11.39 18.62 19.03
CA SER A 58 -11.28 17.45 18.15
C SER A 58 -12.51 16.55 18.20
N VAL A 59 -12.88 15.98 17.07
CA VAL A 59 -13.90 14.92 16.97
C VAL A 59 -13.20 13.59 17.25
N ARG A 60 -13.46 13.00 18.41
CA ARG A 60 -12.95 11.68 18.80
C ARG A 60 -14.09 10.73 19.06
N LEU A 61 -13.93 9.49 18.65
CA LEU A 61 -14.89 8.44 18.97
C LEU A 61 -14.84 8.10 20.46
N SER A 62 -15.99 7.77 21.03
CA SER A 62 -16.08 7.06 22.30
C SER A 62 -15.77 5.58 22.11
N ALA A 63 -15.60 4.81 23.18
CA ALA A 63 -15.43 3.36 23.10
C ALA A 63 -16.60 2.67 22.37
N ASP A 64 -17.84 3.15 22.53
CA ASP A 64 -19.00 2.63 21.80
C ASP A 64 -18.99 3.06 20.32
N GLY A 65 -18.48 4.26 20.01
CA GLY A 65 -18.26 4.74 18.66
C GLY A 65 -17.22 3.90 17.91
N GLU A 66 -16.09 3.59 18.55
CA GLU A 66 -15.05 2.72 18.00
C GLU A 66 -15.55 1.30 17.70
N ARG A 67 -16.40 0.77 18.57
CA ARG A 67 -17.03 -0.54 18.36
C ARG A 67 -18.05 -0.55 17.24
N LEU A 68 -18.81 0.53 17.05
CA LEU A 68 -19.88 0.61 16.04
C LEU A 68 -19.33 0.93 14.65
N GLN A 69 -18.29 1.76 14.55
CA GLN A 69 -17.76 2.28 13.28
C GLN A 69 -17.43 1.18 12.24
N PRO A 70 -16.71 0.10 12.56
CA PRO A 70 -16.36 -0.93 11.56
C PRO A 70 -17.61 -1.63 10.99
N PHE A 71 -18.63 -1.87 11.82
CA PHE A 71 -19.87 -2.49 11.37
C PHE A 71 -20.65 -1.57 10.41
N MET A 72 -20.70 -0.26 10.72
CA MET A 72 -21.40 0.70 9.87
C MET A 72 -20.69 0.91 8.54
N HIS A 73 -19.38 1.03 8.56
CA HIS A 73 -18.57 1.14 7.36
C HIS A 73 -18.79 -0.05 6.43
N ARG A 74 -18.68 -1.26 6.95
CA ARG A 74 -18.92 -2.51 6.20
C ARG A 74 -20.33 -2.60 5.64
N ALA A 75 -21.36 -2.29 6.44
CA ALA A 75 -22.75 -2.34 5.98
C ALA A 75 -23.02 -1.36 4.84
N LEU A 76 -22.46 -0.15 4.89
CA LEU A 76 -22.60 0.84 3.81
C LEU A 76 -21.85 0.43 2.53
N LEU A 77 -20.70 -0.23 2.65
CA LEU A 77 -20.01 -0.84 1.50
C LEU A 77 -20.84 -1.95 0.86
N ASP A 78 -21.46 -2.82 1.67
CA ASP A 78 -22.32 -3.90 1.17
C ASP A 78 -23.55 -3.32 0.41
N ILE A 79 -24.15 -2.24 0.92
CA ILE A 79 -25.23 -1.53 0.23
C ILE A 79 -24.74 -0.94 -1.09
N GLN A 80 -23.59 -0.26 -1.10
CA GLN A 80 -23.00 0.32 -2.31
C GLN A 80 -22.73 -0.76 -3.36
N GLN A 81 -22.17 -1.89 -2.95
CA GLN A 81 -21.94 -3.04 -3.82
C GLN A 81 -23.24 -3.59 -4.42
N GLY A 82 -24.28 -3.74 -3.60
CA GLY A 82 -25.59 -4.18 -4.09
C GLY A 82 -26.18 -3.24 -5.14
N LEU A 83 -26.00 -1.93 -5.00
CA LEU A 83 -26.44 -0.95 -6.00
C LEU A 83 -25.61 -1.02 -7.30
N GLN A 84 -24.31 -1.32 -7.21
CA GLN A 84 -23.44 -1.46 -8.37
C GLN A 84 -23.81 -2.66 -9.25
N VAL A 85 -24.36 -3.75 -8.66
CA VAL A 85 -24.83 -4.92 -9.42
C VAL A 85 -25.94 -4.54 -10.42
N LEU A 86 -26.73 -3.50 -10.10
CA LEU A 86 -27.83 -3.01 -10.94
C LEU A 86 -27.42 -1.85 -11.87
N SER A 87 -26.20 -1.36 -11.76
CA SER A 87 -25.69 -0.31 -12.65
C SER A 87 -25.43 -0.90 -14.04
N PRO A 88 -25.82 -0.20 -15.12
CA PRO A 88 -25.57 -0.71 -16.46
C PRO A 88 -24.08 -0.95 -16.69
N PRO A 89 -23.69 -2.00 -17.44
CA PRO A 89 -22.30 -2.38 -17.67
C PRO A 89 -21.45 -1.37 -18.43
N CYS A 90 -21.94 -0.17 -18.69
CA CYS A 90 -21.33 0.83 -19.55
C CYS A 90 -20.61 1.98 -18.80
N ALA A 91 -20.55 1.97 -17.47
CA ALA A 91 -19.69 2.91 -16.74
C ALA A 91 -18.39 2.20 -16.38
N ALA A 92 -17.27 2.63 -16.96
CA ALA A 92 -15.94 2.13 -16.57
C ALA A 92 -15.83 2.13 -15.04
N GLN A 93 -15.58 0.94 -14.46
CA GLN A 93 -15.40 0.82 -13.02
C GLN A 93 -14.02 1.40 -12.69
N SER A 94 -13.98 2.48 -11.92
CA SER A 94 -12.71 3.03 -11.44
C SER A 94 -12.21 2.20 -10.27
N LEU A 95 -10.94 1.81 -10.31
CA LEU A 95 -10.23 1.11 -9.26
C LEU A 95 -9.01 1.93 -8.84
N VAL A 96 -9.02 2.45 -7.61
CA VAL A 96 -7.89 3.20 -7.08
C VAL A 96 -6.97 2.29 -6.27
N VAL A 97 -5.77 2.07 -6.79
CA VAL A 97 -4.74 1.22 -6.19
C VAL A 97 -3.65 2.09 -5.57
N SER A 98 -3.44 1.97 -4.27
CA SER A 98 -2.32 2.65 -3.60
C SER A 98 -1.10 1.73 -3.49
N THR A 99 0.10 2.26 -3.82
CA THR A 99 1.35 1.51 -3.66
C THR A 99 2.55 2.46 -3.55
N THR A 100 3.75 1.92 -3.36
CA THR A 100 4.97 2.75 -3.37
C THR A 100 5.32 3.16 -4.82
N PRO A 101 5.97 4.33 -5.01
CA PRO A 101 6.42 4.77 -6.33
C PRO A 101 7.32 3.74 -7.02
N ALA A 102 8.21 3.10 -6.28
CA ALA A 102 9.11 2.07 -6.81
C ALA A 102 8.36 0.83 -7.29
N PHE A 103 7.45 0.28 -6.49
CA PHE A 103 6.65 -0.88 -6.90
C PHE A 103 5.75 -0.54 -8.10
N ALA A 104 5.13 0.65 -8.11
CA ALA A 104 4.33 1.09 -9.24
C ALA A 104 5.14 1.11 -10.53
N SER A 105 6.29 1.79 -10.54
CA SER A 105 7.08 2.01 -11.76
C SER A 105 7.83 0.77 -12.24
N LEU A 106 8.37 -0.03 -11.31
CA LEU A 106 9.29 -1.11 -11.65
C LEU A 106 8.59 -2.47 -11.81
N TRP A 107 7.47 -2.68 -11.10
CA TRP A 107 6.79 -3.97 -11.14
C TRP A 107 5.37 -3.90 -11.72
N LEU A 108 4.54 -2.95 -11.26
CA LEU A 108 3.11 -2.97 -11.59
C LEU A 108 2.82 -2.41 -12.98
N ILE A 109 3.29 -1.19 -13.29
CA ILE A 109 3.02 -0.52 -14.58
C ILE A 109 3.46 -1.35 -15.79
N PRO A 110 4.65 -1.99 -15.81
CA PRO A 110 5.05 -2.83 -16.94
C PRO A 110 4.07 -3.98 -17.24
N ARG A 111 3.28 -4.39 -16.25
CA ARG A 111 2.32 -5.50 -16.32
C ARG A 111 0.87 -5.06 -16.53
N LEU A 112 0.53 -3.80 -16.24
CA LEU A 112 -0.86 -3.28 -16.32
C LEU A 112 -1.46 -3.37 -17.72
N GLY A 113 -0.65 -3.34 -18.78
CA GLY A 113 -1.14 -3.54 -20.14
C GLY A 113 -1.87 -4.87 -20.35
N ASP A 114 -1.44 -5.92 -19.64
CA ASP A 114 -2.11 -7.22 -19.66
C ASP A 114 -3.45 -7.17 -18.92
N PHE A 115 -3.49 -6.46 -17.78
CA PHE A 115 -4.73 -6.27 -17.04
C PHE A 115 -5.79 -5.55 -17.87
N HIS A 116 -5.44 -4.44 -18.51
CA HIS A 116 -6.35 -3.66 -19.33
C HIS A 116 -6.90 -4.44 -20.54
N ARG A 117 -6.14 -5.43 -21.05
CA ARG A 117 -6.64 -6.33 -22.11
C ARG A 117 -7.66 -7.34 -21.58
N LEU A 118 -7.48 -7.82 -20.36
CA LEU A 118 -8.39 -8.80 -19.73
C LEU A 118 -9.65 -8.14 -19.13
N TYR A 119 -9.50 -6.90 -18.66
CA TYR A 119 -10.56 -6.15 -17.98
C TYR A 119 -10.68 -4.73 -18.57
N PRO A 120 -11.14 -4.60 -19.83
CA PRO A 120 -11.17 -3.31 -20.52
C PRO A 120 -12.13 -2.29 -19.89
N ASP A 121 -13.10 -2.75 -19.11
CA ASP A 121 -14.09 -1.92 -18.43
C ASP A 121 -13.62 -1.42 -17.04
N ILE A 122 -12.40 -1.78 -16.62
CA ILE A 122 -11.83 -1.33 -15.33
C ILE A 122 -10.74 -0.28 -15.58
N ASP A 123 -11.01 0.96 -15.17
CA ASP A 123 -10.04 2.07 -15.18
C ASP A 123 -9.21 2.04 -13.89
N VAL A 124 -7.94 1.64 -13.98
CA VAL A 124 -7.02 1.58 -12.83
C VAL A 124 -6.33 2.91 -12.65
N ARG A 125 -6.50 3.51 -11.48
CA ARG A 125 -5.80 4.72 -11.05
C ARG A 125 -4.78 4.38 -9.97
N LEU A 126 -3.53 4.77 -10.18
CA LEU A 126 -2.47 4.55 -9.20
C LEU A 126 -2.32 5.78 -8.31
N HIS A 127 -2.41 5.55 -7.01
CA HIS A 127 -2.05 6.51 -5.98
C HIS A 127 -0.71 6.09 -5.38
N THR A 128 0.37 6.79 -5.72
CA THR A 128 1.71 6.42 -5.26
C THR A 128 2.15 7.28 -4.08
N SER A 129 2.55 6.61 -2.99
CA SER A 129 3.12 7.26 -1.80
C SER A 129 3.97 6.26 -1.01
N ASN A 130 5.06 6.73 -0.41
CA ASN A 130 5.85 5.98 0.57
C ASN A 130 5.18 6.00 1.96
N ASP A 131 4.25 6.92 2.19
CA ASP A 131 3.49 6.97 3.44
C ASP A 131 2.48 5.82 3.52
N VAL A 132 2.30 5.31 4.74
CA VAL A 132 1.26 4.33 5.01
C VAL A 132 -0.10 5.02 4.96
N VAL A 133 -0.92 4.63 4.00
CA VAL A 133 -2.28 5.15 3.86
C VAL A 133 -3.20 4.41 4.84
N ASP A 134 -3.96 5.17 5.61
CA ASP A 134 -5.03 4.63 6.46
C ASP A 134 -6.26 4.32 5.59
N LEU A 135 -6.37 3.08 5.15
CA LEU A 135 -7.47 2.61 4.28
C LEU A 135 -8.85 2.70 4.94
N GLN A 136 -8.92 2.73 6.27
CA GLN A 136 -10.18 2.89 6.99
C GLN A 136 -10.68 4.33 6.94
N ARG A 137 -9.78 5.30 6.84
CA ARG A 137 -10.11 6.73 6.78
C ARG A 137 -10.21 7.26 5.37
N ASP A 138 -9.41 6.73 4.46
CA ASP A 138 -9.42 7.17 3.07
C ASP A 138 -10.25 6.25 2.18
N ALA A 139 -11.52 6.58 2.04
CA ALA A 139 -12.45 5.83 1.20
C ALA A 139 -12.19 5.98 -0.31
N SER A 140 -11.30 6.89 -0.73
CA SER A 140 -10.96 7.09 -2.14
C SER A 140 -10.03 6.00 -2.68
N ILE A 141 -9.38 5.22 -1.79
CA ILE A 141 -8.48 4.13 -2.16
C ILE A 141 -9.21 2.80 -1.97
N ASP A 142 -9.31 2.01 -3.03
CA ASP A 142 -10.02 0.73 -3.01
C ASP A 142 -9.18 -0.39 -2.42
N LEU A 143 -7.90 -0.41 -2.74
CA LEU A 143 -6.93 -1.36 -2.19
C LEU A 143 -5.53 -0.75 -2.15
N ALA A 144 -4.65 -1.33 -1.34
CA ALA A 144 -3.24 -0.98 -1.36
C ALA A 144 -2.36 -2.24 -1.53
N ILE A 145 -1.17 -2.05 -2.12
CA ILE A 145 -0.12 -3.06 -2.19
C ILE A 145 1.05 -2.53 -1.38
N ARG A 146 1.44 -3.26 -0.35
CA ARG A 146 2.51 -2.87 0.58
C ARG A 146 3.39 -4.07 0.94
N ALA A 147 4.66 -3.80 1.20
CA ALA A 147 5.57 -4.76 1.82
C ALA A 147 5.32 -4.75 3.33
N LEU A 148 4.78 -5.84 3.87
CA LEU A 148 4.36 -5.96 5.27
C LEU A 148 5.18 -7.02 5.99
N PHE A 149 5.62 -6.71 7.22
CA PHE A 149 6.27 -7.67 8.12
C PHE A 149 5.28 -8.34 9.07
N THR A 150 4.18 -7.65 9.38
CA THR A 150 3.17 -8.14 10.32
C THR A 150 1.79 -7.83 9.76
N PRO A 151 0.86 -8.80 9.85
CA PRO A 151 -0.53 -8.60 9.46
C PRO A 151 -1.24 -7.53 10.30
N ASP A 152 -2.19 -6.84 9.67
CA ASP A 152 -3.15 -5.97 10.35
C ASP A 152 -4.51 -6.70 10.46
N PRO A 153 -4.93 -7.11 11.67
CA PRO A 153 -6.18 -7.86 11.84
C PRO A 153 -7.45 -7.08 11.47
N GLN A 154 -7.34 -5.77 11.24
CA GLN A 154 -8.46 -4.91 10.84
C GLN A 154 -8.64 -4.81 9.33
N LEU A 155 -7.70 -5.35 8.54
CA LEU A 155 -7.73 -5.32 7.09
C LEU A 155 -7.90 -6.74 6.52
N PHE A 156 -8.47 -6.80 5.33
CA PHE A 156 -8.36 -8.00 4.49
C PHE A 156 -6.97 -8.00 3.86
N GLU A 157 -6.27 -9.12 3.96
CA GLU A 157 -4.92 -9.28 3.45
C GLU A 157 -4.81 -10.47 2.53
N GLN A 158 -4.11 -10.28 1.42
CA GLN A 158 -3.79 -11.33 0.49
C GLN A 158 -2.30 -11.26 0.10
N PRO A 159 -1.48 -12.23 0.53
CA PRO A 159 -0.07 -12.30 0.17
C PRO A 159 0.12 -12.38 -1.35
N LEU A 160 1.11 -11.64 -1.89
CA LEU A 160 1.41 -11.60 -3.32
C LEU A 160 2.80 -12.13 -3.65
N LEU A 161 3.86 -11.53 -3.08
CA LEU A 161 5.25 -11.81 -3.43
C LEU A 161 6.12 -11.85 -2.19
N ASP A 162 6.92 -12.89 -2.05
CA ASP A 162 7.96 -12.93 -1.02
C ASP A 162 9.15 -12.07 -1.44
N GLU A 163 9.59 -11.21 -0.54
CA GLU A 163 10.68 -10.30 -0.77
C GLU A 163 11.95 -10.77 -0.06
N TYR A 164 13.07 -10.65 -0.74
CA TYR A 164 14.41 -10.69 -0.17
C TYR A 164 15.25 -9.58 -0.81
N PHE A 165 16.33 -9.20 -0.15
CA PHE A 165 17.29 -8.25 -0.67
C PHE A 165 18.57 -8.94 -1.06
N GLY A 166 19.03 -8.66 -2.27
CA GLY A 166 20.29 -9.09 -2.82
C GLY A 166 21.10 -7.91 -3.34
N VAL A 167 22.35 -8.17 -3.70
CA VAL A 167 23.18 -7.15 -4.34
C VAL A 167 23.21 -7.39 -5.84
N TYR A 168 23.00 -6.31 -6.60
CA TYR A 168 22.94 -6.32 -8.05
C TYR A 168 23.88 -5.28 -8.64
N CYS A 169 24.33 -5.52 -9.88
CA CYS A 169 25.19 -4.61 -10.60
C CYS A 169 24.98 -4.70 -12.11
N HIS A 170 25.49 -3.71 -12.84
CA HIS A 170 25.57 -3.77 -14.29
C HIS A 170 26.43 -5.00 -14.72
N PRO A 171 26.09 -5.73 -15.79
CA PRO A 171 26.81 -6.93 -16.25
C PRO A 171 28.30 -6.69 -16.53
N GLY A 172 28.67 -5.47 -16.89
CA GLY A 172 30.06 -5.06 -17.11
C GLY A 172 30.84 -4.64 -15.85
N TRP A 173 30.21 -4.72 -14.66
CA TRP A 173 30.89 -4.35 -13.42
C TRP A 173 32.05 -5.26 -13.12
N GLN A 174 33.17 -4.67 -12.70
CA GLN A 174 34.38 -5.39 -12.29
C GLN A 174 34.75 -5.00 -10.86
N PRO A 175 35.21 -5.95 -10.04
CA PRO A 175 35.77 -5.62 -8.73
C PRO A 175 36.86 -4.57 -8.85
N PRO A 176 36.90 -3.57 -7.96
CA PRO A 176 37.94 -2.56 -7.98
C PRO A 176 39.31 -3.19 -7.73
N ALA A 177 40.37 -2.54 -8.27
CA ALA A 177 41.73 -2.94 -8.00
C ALA A 177 42.03 -2.94 -6.49
N ALA A 178 42.96 -3.75 -6.05
CA ALA A 178 43.34 -3.83 -4.63
C ALA A 178 43.71 -2.42 -4.09
N GLY A 179 43.05 -2.03 -2.97
CA GLY A 179 43.19 -0.73 -2.35
C GLY A 179 42.33 0.41 -2.94
N SER A 180 41.62 0.16 -4.04
CA SER A 180 40.63 1.10 -4.58
C SER A 180 39.26 0.95 -3.87
N PRO A 181 38.49 2.06 -3.69
CA PRO A 181 37.21 1.99 -3.04
C PRO A 181 36.18 1.22 -3.88
N VAL A 182 35.29 0.49 -3.22
CA VAL A 182 34.13 -0.08 -3.84
C VAL A 182 33.00 0.96 -3.85
N GLU A 183 32.32 1.12 -5.00
CA GLU A 183 31.19 2.04 -5.13
C GLU A 183 29.91 1.30 -4.73
N LEU A 184 29.29 1.75 -3.63
CA LEU A 184 28.06 1.21 -3.07
C LEU A 184 26.91 2.20 -3.21
N ILE A 185 25.83 1.76 -3.81
CA ILE A 185 24.61 2.57 -3.96
C ILE A 185 23.72 2.30 -2.76
N ASP A 186 23.37 3.36 -2.04
CA ASP A 186 22.67 3.33 -0.77
C ASP A 186 21.32 4.07 -0.88
N VAL A 187 20.30 3.44 -0.31
CA VAL A 187 18.96 4.01 -0.16
C VAL A 187 18.61 3.94 1.32
N PRO A 188 18.20 5.04 1.96
CA PRO A 188 17.75 5.00 3.34
C PRO A 188 16.41 4.25 3.39
N TRP A 189 16.48 2.96 3.62
CA TRP A 189 15.29 2.15 3.84
C TRP A 189 14.59 2.65 5.10
N LEU A 190 13.28 2.77 5.03
CA LEU A 190 12.46 2.89 6.24
C LEU A 190 12.57 1.56 7.01
N SER A 191 13.72 1.37 7.67
CA SER A 191 13.96 0.19 8.48
C SER A 191 12.93 0.18 9.60
N SER A 192 11.95 -0.70 9.51
CA SER A 192 11.26 -1.12 10.71
C SER A 192 12.34 -1.73 11.62
N ALA A 193 12.33 -1.42 12.91
CA ALA A 193 13.32 -1.92 13.88
C ALA A 193 13.44 -3.46 13.97
N LYS A 194 12.73 -4.19 13.12
CA LYS A 194 12.65 -5.66 13.11
C LYS A 194 13.56 -6.36 12.12
N VAL A 195 14.02 -5.69 11.05
CA VAL A 195 14.89 -6.30 10.02
C VAL A 195 15.90 -5.26 9.54
N ALA A 196 17.18 -5.54 9.73
CA ALA A 196 18.25 -4.71 9.19
C ALA A 196 18.47 -5.09 7.71
N VAL A 197 18.01 -4.23 6.80
CA VAL A 197 18.33 -4.29 5.37
C VAL A 197 19.27 -3.14 5.08
N ASP A 198 20.57 -3.37 5.24
CA ASP A 198 21.61 -2.37 5.01
C ASP A 198 22.91 -3.04 4.53
N TRP A 199 23.84 -2.22 4.08
CA TRP A 199 25.14 -2.67 3.64
C TRP A 199 25.95 -3.40 4.73
N PRO A 200 26.00 -2.94 6.00
CA PRO A 200 26.64 -3.66 7.07
C PRO A 200 26.12 -5.10 7.26
N ALA A 201 24.79 -5.28 7.28
CA ALA A 201 24.18 -6.61 7.42
C ALA A 201 24.51 -7.52 6.24
N TRP A 202 24.46 -7.00 5.01
CA TRP A 202 24.82 -7.79 3.83
C TRP A 202 26.30 -8.13 3.82
N CYS A 203 27.20 -7.17 4.07
CA CYS A 203 28.65 -7.39 4.10
C CYS A 203 29.07 -8.37 5.20
N ALA A 204 28.41 -8.35 6.36
CA ALA A 204 28.65 -9.33 7.41
C ALA A 204 28.31 -10.75 6.93
N LYS A 205 27.16 -10.93 6.28
CA LYS A 205 26.72 -12.22 5.73
C LYS A 205 27.56 -12.68 4.54
N ALA A 206 28.08 -11.72 3.75
CA ALA A 206 28.93 -11.96 2.60
C ALA A 206 30.41 -12.16 2.96
N GLU A 207 30.78 -11.99 4.23
CA GLU A 207 32.18 -12.01 4.72
C GLU A 207 33.06 -10.95 4.02
N THR A 208 32.49 -9.78 3.74
CA THR A 208 33.14 -8.66 3.04
C THR A 208 33.12 -7.36 3.84
N LEU A 209 33.17 -7.44 5.17
CA LEU A 209 33.14 -6.24 6.06
C LEU A 209 34.26 -5.23 5.74
N GLY A 210 35.41 -5.68 5.28
CA GLY A 210 36.50 -4.80 4.84
C GLY A 210 36.13 -3.84 3.68
N TRP A 211 35.03 -4.11 2.95
CA TRP A 211 34.55 -3.17 1.95
C TRP A 211 34.08 -1.86 2.56
N LEU A 212 33.47 -1.92 3.74
CA LEU A 212 32.88 -0.73 4.40
C LEU A 212 33.95 0.26 4.84
N GLU A 213 35.20 -0.21 5.10
CA GLU A 213 36.32 0.65 5.50
C GLU A 213 36.77 1.59 4.37
N ASN A 214 36.59 1.14 3.11
CA ASN A 214 37.02 1.89 1.92
C ASN A 214 35.89 2.04 0.88
N ALA A 215 34.63 2.02 1.30
CA ALA A 215 33.50 2.19 0.39
C ALA A 215 33.23 3.66 0.08
N ARG A 216 32.83 3.93 -1.16
CA ARG A 216 32.18 5.18 -1.54
C ARG A 216 30.70 4.98 -1.68
N PHE A 217 29.92 5.70 -0.86
CA PHE A 217 28.47 5.62 -0.87
C PHE A 217 27.88 6.69 -1.80
N ARG A 218 27.06 6.22 -2.76
CA ARG A 218 26.19 7.05 -3.59
C ARG A 218 24.77 6.93 -3.05
N ARG A 219 24.24 8.00 -2.46
CA ARG A 219 22.95 7.98 -1.78
C ARG A 219 21.85 8.53 -2.66
N TYR A 220 20.73 7.84 -2.68
CA TYR A 220 19.51 8.22 -3.37
C TYR A 220 18.32 8.08 -2.41
N ASP A 221 17.37 9.00 -2.50
CA ASP A 221 16.19 9.02 -1.64
C ASP A 221 15.10 8.02 -2.12
N GLU A 222 15.20 7.58 -3.37
CA GLU A 222 14.22 6.70 -4.00
C GLU A 222 14.89 5.46 -4.60
N GLU A 223 14.30 4.29 -4.37
CA GLU A 223 14.80 2.99 -4.87
C GLU A 223 14.95 2.95 -6.38
N GLN A 224 13.99 3.52 -7.10
CA GLN A 224 14.02 3.58 -8.56
C GLN A 224 15.23 4.35 -9.09
N HIS A 225 15.65 5.41 -8.41
CA HIS A 225 16.85 6.18 -8.80
C HIS A 225 18.12 5.39 -8.51
N ALA A 226 18.17 4.68 -7.39
CA ALA A 226 19.28 3.79 -7.06
C ALA A 226 19.46 2.66 -8.08
N LEU A 227 18.35 2.05 -8.52
CA LEU A 227 18.38 1.02 -9.56
C LEU A 227 18.82 1.58 -10.91
N GLN A 228 18.37 2.77 -11.30
CA GLN A 228 18.85 3.43 -12.51
C GLN A 228 20.36 3.72 -12.45
N ALA A 229 20.88 4.13 -11.29
CA ALA A 229 22.32 4.33 -11.11
C ALA A 229 23.10 3.00 -11.24
N ALA A 230 22.56 1.90 -10.73
CA ALA A 230 23.19 0.59 -10.87
C ALA A 230 23.18 0.11 -12.33
N ILE A 231 22.08 0.28 -13.06
CA ILE A 231 21.94 0.00 -14.51
C ILE A 231 22.95 0.84 -15.30
N ALA A 232 23.17 2.09 -14.92
CA ALA A 232 24.17 2.96 -15.53
C ALA A 232 25.63 2.60 -15.15
N GLY A 233 25.85 1.57 -14.33
CA GLY A 233 27.18 1.10 -13.96
C GLY A 233 27.86 1.90 -12.84
N HIS A 234 27.10 2.65 -12.04
CA HIS A 234 27.66 3.52 -10.99
C HIS A 234 28.10 2.76 -9.73
N GLY A 235 27.88 1.44 -9.66
CA GLY A 235 28.30 0.61 -8.53
C GLY A 235 27.36 -0.56 -8.26
N LEU A 236 27.52 -1.14 -7.08
CA LEU A 236 26.67 -2.19 -6.55
C LEU A 236 25.46 -1.59 -5.81
N VAL A 237 24.26 -2.16 -6.01
CA VAL A 237 23.06 -1.77 -5.29
C VAL A 237 22.54 -2.93 -4.45
N LEU A 238 22.22 -2.67 -3.18
CA LEU A 238 21.44 -3.59 -2.36
C LEU A 238 19.96 -3.31 -2.62
N ALA A 239 19.23 -4.26 -3.21
CA ALA A 239 17.88 -4.01 -3.69
C ALA A 239 16.95 -5.23 -3.54
N SER A 240 15.64 -4.96 -3.57
CA SER A 240 14.57 -5.96 -3.55
C SER A 240 14.57 -6.81 -4.83
N ASN A 241 14.49 -8.14 -4.67
CA ASN A 241 14.31 -9.07 -5.79
C ASN A 241 13.08 -8.75 -6.64
N VAL A 242 12.02 -8.24 -6.02
CA VAL A 242 10.76 -7.87 -6.69
C VAL A 242 10.97 -6.66 -7.61
N LEU A 243 11.68 -5.65 -7.12
CA LEU A 243 11.88 -4.40 -7.85
C LEU A 243 12.93 -4.50 -8.96
N VAL A 244 13.91 -5.39 -8.83
CA VAL A 244 14.94 -5.61 -9.87
C VAL A 244 14.53 -6.63 -10.92
N ALA A 245 13.44 -7.37 -10.72
CA ALA A 245 13.07 -8.53 -11.55
C ALA A 245 13.08 -8.23 -13.04
N GLU A 246 12.53 -7.09 -13.45
CA GLU A 246 12.46 -6.69 -14.86
C GLU A 246 13.84 -6.35 -15.44
N ALA A 247 14.68 -5.62 -14.67
CA ALA A 247 16.04 -5.25 -15.08
C ALA A 247 16.94 -6.48 -15.21
N VAL A 248 16.78 -7.47 -14.30
CA VAL A 248 17.49 -8.74 -14.39
C VAL A 248 17.01 -9.56 -15.59
N ALA A 249 15.70 -9.63 -15.83
CA ALA A 249 15.14 -10.35 -16.98
C ALA A 249 15.60 -9.76 -18.33
N ARG A 250 15.83 -8.46 -18.40
CA ARG A 250 16.37 -7.76 -19.58
C ARG A 250 17.90 -7.83 -19.68
N GLY A 251 18.59 -8.39 -18.68
CA GLY A 251 20.04 -8.42 -18.64
C GLY A 251 20.70 -7.04 -18.38
N GLU A 252 19.94 -6.06 -17.88
CA GLU A 252 20.44 -4.72 -17.51
C GLU A 252 21.17 -4.76 -16.17
N LEU A 253 20.75 -5.68 -15.29
CA LEU A 253 21.40 -5.99 -14.02
C LEU A 253 21.68 -7.49 -13.92
N VAL A 254 22.74 -7.84 -13.20
CA VAL A 254 23.04 -9.20 -12.78
C VAL A 254 23.13 -9.28 -11.28
N ASP A 255 22.78 -10.45 -10.78
CA ASP A 255 22.85 -10.76 -9.36
C ASP A 255 24.30 -10.98 -8.96
N TYR A 256 24.78 -10.19 -7.99
CA TYR A 256 26.11 -10.34 -7.43
C TYR A 256 26.04 -11.16 -6.15
N ARG A 257 26.69 -12.32 -6.13
CA ARG A 257 26.65 -13.28 -5.01
C ARG A 257 25.23 -13.73 -4.66
N PRO A 258 24.57 -14.46 -5.57
CA PRO A 258 23.19 -14.91 -5.42
C PRO A 258 22.92 -15.77 -4.17
N GLU A 259 23.96 -16.32 -3.56
CA GLU A 259 23.90 -17.09 -2.31
C GLU A 259 23.70 -16.21 -1.07
N VAL A 260 23.93 -14.88 -1.17
CA VAL A 260 23.82 -13.95 -0.04
C VAL A 260 22.56 -13.14 -0.17
N ARG A 261 21.59 -13.40 0.69
CA ARG A 261 20.28 -12.74 0.73
C ARG A 261 19.97 -12.24 2.13
N LEU A 262 19.40 -11.04 2.23
CA LEU A 262 18.78 -10.58 3.47
C LEU A 262 17.26 -10.80 3.37
N ALA A 263 16.63 -11.17 4.48
CA ALA A 263 15.18 -11.34 4.52
C ALA A 263 14.50 -9.97 4.33
N GLY A 264 13.50 -9.92 3.47
CA GLY A 264 12.61 -8.80 3.27
C GLY A 264 11.25 -9.03 3.93
N ALA A 265 10.31 -8.17 3.60
CA ALA A 265 8.92 -8.28 3.94
C ALA A 265 8.18 -9.20 2.94
N ARG A 266 6.86 -9.15 2.96
CA ARG A 266 6.03 -9.76 1.94
C ARG A 266 5.17 -8.69 1.30
N TYR A 267 5.24 -8.54 -0.01
CA TYR A 267 4.24 -7.73 -0.70
C TYR A 267 2.88 -8.35 -0.54
N THR A 268 1.96 -7.58 -0.03
CA THR A 268 0.61 -8.01 0.33
C THR A 268 -0.39 -7.02 -0.21
N LEU A 269 -1.45 -7.52 -0.83
CA LEU A 269 -2.62 -6.73 -1.17
C LEU A 269 -3.45 -6.57 0.11
N VAL A 270 -3.84 -5.35 0.41
CA VAL A 270 -4.66 -5.02 1.57
C VAL A 270 -5.83 -4.15 1.19
N CYS A 271 -7.00 -4.39 1.76
CA CYS A 271 -8.16 -3.53 1.62
C CYS A 271 -9.05 -3.59 2.88
N VAL A 272 -9.99 -2.67 2.99
CA VAL A 272 -11.01 -2.74 4.04
C VAL A 272 -11.86 -4.00 3.82
N PRO A 273 -12.14 -4.80 4.89
CA PRO A 273 -12.95 -6.01 4.78
C PRO A 273 -14.29 -5.76 4.10
N GLY A 274 -14.61 -6.56 3.08
CA GLY A 274 -15.77 -6.41 2.21
C GLY A 274 -15.45 -5.86 0.83
N ARG A 275 -14.42 -5.01 0.68
CA ARG A 275 -13.98 -4.49 -0.63
C ARG A 275 -13.40 -5.57 -1.54
N GLU A 276 -12.82 -6.64 -1.00
CA GLU A 276 -12.33 -7.80 -1.75
C GLU A 276 -13.41 -8.49 -2.61
N ARG A 277 -14.70 -8.24 -2.29
CA ARG A 277 -15.85 -8.80 -3.02
C ARG A 277 -16.29 -7.94 -4.20
N GLN A 278 -15.86 -6.69 -4.26
CA GLN A 278 -16.17 -5.80 -5.38
C GLN A 278 -15.53 -6.33 -6.66
N ALA A 279 -16.27 -6.32 -7.76
CA ALA A 279 -15.85 -6.96 -9.01
C ALA A 279 -14.49 -6.45 -9.52
N ALA A 280 -14.25 -5.13 -9.46
CA ALA A 280 -12.99 -4.53 -9.87
C ALA A 280 -11.81 -4.95 -8.97
N VAL A 281 -11.99 -4.93 -7.63
CA VAL A 281 -10.97 -5.36 -6.66
C VAL A 281 -10.65 -6.82 -6.83
N ARG A 282 -11.69 -7.67 -6.95
CA ARG A 282 -11.54 -9.12 -7.14
C ARG A 282 -10.81 -9.44 -8.44
N GLY A 283 -11.25 -8.86 -9.57
CA GLY A 283 -10.60 -9.09 -10.86
C GLY A 283 -9.14 -8.67 -10.87
N PHE A 284 -8.81 -7.54 -10.22
CA PHE A 284 -7.44 -7.07 -10.08
C PHE A 284 -6.60 -7.99 -9.18
N SER A 285 -7.17 -8.47 -8.06
CA SER A 285 -6.51 -9.40 -7.14
C SER A 285 -6.22 -10.74 -7.81
N GLU A 286 -7.19 -11.32 -8.51
CA GLU A 286 -7.03 -12.58 -9.25
C GLU A 286 -5.96 -12.46 -10.34
N TRP A 287 -5.95 -11.34 -11.07
CA TRP A 287 -4.92 -11.07 -12.06
C TRP A 287 -3.52 -10.94 -11.44
N LEU A 288 -3.39 -10.21 -10.33
CA LEU A 288 -2.11 -10.07 -9.61
C LEU A 288 -1.57 -11.42 -9.15
N LEU A 289 -2.42 -12.27 -8.55
CA LEU A 289 -2.03 -13.60 -8.08
C LEU A 289 -1.55 -14.50 -9.23
N GLY A 290 -2.19 -14.44 -10.38
CA GLY A 290 -1.75 -15.16 -11.57
C GLY A 290 -0.39 -14.72 -12.10
N ARG A 291 0.10 -13.53 -11.71
CA ARG A 291 1.41 -12.98 -12.09
C ARG A 291 2.49 -13.13 -11.00
N SER A 292 2.09 -13.46 -9.78
CA SER A 292 3.05 -13.68 -8.68
C SER A 292 3.66 -15.09 -8.66
N ILE A 293 3.16 -16.00 -9.48
CA ILE A 293 3.60 -17.42 -9.54
C ILE A 293 4.63 -17.66 -10.67
N GLY A 294 5.04 -16.61 -11.40
CA GLY A 294 5.97 -16.71 -12.53
C GLY A 294 7.40 -16.33 -12.19
#